data_2e90fad0e2d83c17efdbd36e26ee565d
#
_entry.id   2e90fad0e2d83c17efdbd36e26ee565d
#
_cell.length_a   1.000
_cell.length_b   1.000
_cell.length_c   1.000
_cell.angle_alpha   90.00
_cell.angle_beta   90.00
_cell.angle_gamma   90.00
#
_symmetry.space_group_name_H-M   'P 1'
#
loop_
_entity.id
_entity.type
_entity.pdbx_description
1 polymer ?
#
loop_
_entity_poly.entity_id
_entity_poly.type
_entity_poly.pdbx_seq_one_letter_code
_entity_poly.pdbx_strand_id
1 'polypeptide(L)'
;LAYLYSMQPPKHVKPLPNVNIMLCDIDCKREVPLTDNASGRDFVKALEGWSKISDNIFVWDYGINFDNIVSPFPNFHILQKNIQLFKKNHVTMHFSQVNGIRGGDFSEMRAYMIGKLMWDPYQNADSLMRTFMNGYYGAAAPYLYQYQKIMQGALLAGGQPLWIYDSPISHKNGMLNPVLLKTYNELFDQAEEAVAGDTVLLRRVQLSRLPLQYSELEIARTQVGTDKTKIRELLGLFDRRTRQFGVTSLNERKNAPGEYCELYKKRFLPQNEQSKASGASLTWIIPPQERYKTLGETALTDELFGGTTYVESWVGWNGTDGAFILDLGEEKSFTRIEADFLHQLGGWVLLPHSVSYSISSDNTTYKPFGSFTFAEDRDLQVKFVEGKAESDSPVKARYIKVEVKGIGLCPDWHYGVGYPAWFFMDEVSVY
;
A
#
# COMPACT_ATOMS: atom_id res chain seq x y z
N LEU A 1 0.67 -17.84 23.61
CA LEU A 1 1.14 -17.24 22.37
C LEU A 1 2.66 -17.24 22.37
N ALA A 2 3.29 -17.88 21.36
CA ALA A 2 4.73 -17.85 21.11
C ALA A 2 5.01 -16.85 19.98
N TYR A 3 5.39 -15.62 20.38
CA TYR A 3 5.53 -14.47 19.47
C TYR A 3 6.61 -13.52 19.99
N LEU A 4 7.31 -12.84 19.11
CA LEU A 4 8.42 -11.93 19.45
C LEU A 4 9.43 -12.62 20.38
N TYR A 5 9.67 -12.07 21.58
CA TYR A 5 10.65 -12.58 22.54
C TYR A 5 10.32 -13.99 23.07
N SER A 6 9.07 -14.43 22.98
CA SER A 6 8.64 -15.80 23.39
C SER A 6 8.51 -16.78 22.22
N MET A 7 8.89 -16.39 20.99
CA MET A 7 8.76 -17.23 19.80
C MET A 7 9.57 -18.53 19.93
N GLN A 8 10.81 -18.43 20.38
CA GLN A 8 11.68 -19.62 20.54
C GLN A 8 11.28 -20.45 21.77
N PRO A 9 11.37 -21.79 21.69
CA PRO A 9 11.04 -22.65 22.83
C PRO A 9 12.00 -22.44 24.00
N PRO A 10 11.53 -22.64 25.24
CA PRO A 10 12.35 -22.56 26.44
C PRO A 10 13.41 -23.68 26.46
N LYS A 11 14.56 -23.39 27.10
CA LYS A 11 15.68 -24.33 27.18
C LYS A 11 15.55 -25.39 28.28
N HIS A 12 14.83 -25.09 29.36
CA HIS A 12 14.88 -25.88 30.61
C HIS A 12 13.51 -26.39 31.09
N VAL A 13 12.43 -25.98 30.46
CA VAL A 13 11.07 -26.37 30.82
C VAL A 13 10.33 -26.95 29.61
N LYS A 14 9.30 -27.77 29.88
CA LYS A 14 8.37 -28.25 28.84
C LYS A 14 6.97 -27.81 29.19
N PRO A 15 6.13 -27.51 28.18
CA PRO A 15 4.72 -27.24 28.42
C PRO A 15 4.03 -28.49 28.99
N LEU A 16 2.99 -28.27 29.79
CA LEU A 16 2.11 -29.36 30.22
C LEU A 16 1.33 -29.91 29.01
N PRO A 17 0.89 -31.19 29.04
CA PRO A 17 0.22 -31.83 27.90
C PRO A 17 -1.06 -31.13 27.42
N ASN A 18 -1.71 -30.35 28.28
CA ASN A 18 -2.92 -29.59 27.96
C ASN A 18 -2.65 -28.16 27.46
N VAL A 19 -1.39 -27.76 27.27
CA VAL A 19 -1.00 -26.45 26.81
C VAL A 19 -0.79 -26.48 25.31
N ASN A 20 -1.52 -25.63 24.56
CA ASN A 20 -1.34 -25.43 23.12
C ASN A 20 -0.37 -24.26 22.89
N ILE A 21 0.60 -24.48 22.04
CA ILE A 21 1.60 -23.47 21.66
C ILE A 21 1.13 -22.79 20.38
N MET A 22 0.70 -21.54 20.47
CA MET A 22 0.30 -20.76 19.29
C MET A 22 1.50 -20.01 18.74
N LEU A 23 1.95 -20.38 17.54
CA LEU A 23 3.02 -19.73 16.77
C LEU A 23 2.43 -18.86 15.67
N CYS A 24 3.00 -17.68 15.48
CA CYS A 24 2.60 -16.74 14.41
C CYS A 24 3.75 -16.56 13.41
N ASP A 25 3.43 -16.59 12.12
CA ASP A 25 4.41 -16.37 11.04
C ASP A 25 4.27 -14.99 10.37
N ILE A 26 3.75 -14.01 11.11
CA ILE A 26 3.40 -12.66 10.63
C ILE A 26 4.55 -11.97 9.88
N ASP A 27 5.78 -12.10 10.36
CA ASP A 27 6.96 -11.43 9.77
C ASP A 27 7.52 -12.13 8.53
N CYS A 28 6.96 -13.29 8.16
CA CYS A 28 7.43 -14.05 7.01
C CYS A 28 6.89 -13.48 5.69
N LYS A 29 7.73 -13.49 4.66
CA LYS A 29 7.33 -13.14 3.28
C LYS A 29 6.64 -14.33 2.62
N ARG A 30 5.86 -14.07 1.58
CA ARG A 30 4.91 -15.03 0.98
C ARG A 30 5.17 -15.36 -0.49
N GLU A 31 6.28 -14.87 -1.08
CA GLU A 31 6.64 -15.15 -2.47
C GLU A 31 7.16 -16.58 -2.69
N VAL A 32 7.76 -17.18 -1.67
CA VAL A 32 8.26 -18.56 -1.68
C VAL A 32 7.89 -19.27 -0.37
N PRO A 33 7.93 -20.63 -0.32
CA PRO A 33 7.64 -21.38 0.92
C PRO A 33 8.49 -20.93 2.11
N LEU A 34 7.96 -21.07 3.31
CA LEU A 34 8.63 -20.68 4.56
C LEU A 34 10.04 -21.26 4.71
N THR A 35 10.27 -22.50 4.23
CA THR A 35 11.58 -23.16 4.25
C THR A 35 12.59 -22.56 3.29
N ASP A 36 12.11 -21.94 2.22
CA ASP A 36 12.93 -21.44 1.11
C ASP A 36 13.16 -19.92 1.25
N ASN A 37 12.55 -19.28 2.25
CA ASN A 37 12.59 -17.85 2.50
C ASN A 37 13.47 -17.48 3.70
N ALA A 38 14.35 -16.50 3.51
CA ALA A 38 15.20 -16.00 4.59
C ALA A 38 14.38 -15.45 5.78
N SER A 39 13.23 -14.82 5.52
CA SER A 39 12.32 -14.30 6.55
C SER A 39 11.63 -15.40 7.34
N GLY A 40 11.52 -16.61 6.80
CA GLY A 40 10.92 -17.77 7.47
C GLY A 40 11.84 -18.50 8.45
N ARG A 41 13.15 -18.23 8.45
CA ARG A 41 14.13 -19.02 9.23
C ARG A 41 13.84 -19.10 10.71
N ASP A 42 13.52 -17.97 11.33
CA ASP A 42 13.28 -17.92 12.78
C ASP A 42 11.98 -18.60 13.15
N PHE A 43 10.96 -18.46 12.33
CA PHE A 43 9.69 -19.16 12.49
C PHE A 43 9.87 -20.68 12.32
N VAL A 44 10.54 -21.14 11.26
CA VAL A 44 10.79 -22.58 11.02
C VAL A 44 11.61 -23.17 12.14
N LYS A 45 12.67 -22.48 12.60
CA LYS A 45 13.47 -22.89 13.76
C LYS A 45 12.64 -22.99 15.03
N ALA A 46 11.75 -22.04 15.28
CA ALA A 46 10.85 -22.06 16.42
C ALA A 46 9.87 -23.24 16.32
N LEU A 47 9.24 -23.43 15.16
CA LEU A 47 8.32 -24.55 14.92
C LEU A 47 8.98 -25.91 15.15
N GLU A 48 10.17 -26.14 14.58
CA GLU A 48 10.96 -27.36 14.78
C GLU A 48 11.43 -27.53 16.24
N GLY A 49 11.71 -26.43 16.93
CA GLY A 49 12.09 -26.45 18.33
C GLY A 49 10.92 -26.82 19.25
N TRP A 50 9.76 -26.22 19.04
CA TRP A 50 8.54 -26.50 19.76
C TRP A 50 8.04 -27.94 19.53
N SER A 51 8.13 -28.46 18.30
CA SER A 51 7.71 -29.81 17.96
C SER A 51 8.51 -30.91 18.68
N LYS A 52 9.69 -30.57 19.23
CA LYS A 52 10.50 -31.51 20.05
C LYS A 52 10.00 -31.63 21.50
N ILE A 53 9.19 -30.68 21.98
CA ILE A 53 8.77 -30.61 23.38
C ILE A 53 7.25 -30.48 23.57
N SER A 54 6.48 -30.41 22.50
CA SER A 54 5.01 -30.32 22.50
C SER A 54 4.42 -30.97 21.24
N ASP A 55 3.36 -31.75 21.43
CA ASP A 55 2.53 -32.29 20.33
C ASP A 55 1.27 -31.44 20.07
N ASN A 56 1.11 -30.33 20.79
CA ASN A 56 -0.05 -29.44 20.70
C ASN A 56 0.38 -28.08 20.15
N ILE A 57 0.64 -28.00 18.85
CA ILE A 57 1.03 -26.76 18.19
C ILE A 57 -0.15 -26.23 17.38
N PHE A 58 -0.40 -24.94 17.55
CA PHE A 58 -1.36 -24.15 16.78
C PHE A 58 -0.59 -23.12 15.97
N VAL A 59 -0.76 -23.10 14.65
CA VAL A 59 -0.18 -22.08 13.78
C VAL A 59 -1.23 -21.04 13.44
N TRP A 60 -0.85 -19.79 13.64
CA TRP A 60 -1.55 -18.63 13.10
C TRP A 60 -0.79 -18.15 11.86
N ASP A 61 -1.33 -18.48 10.69
CA ASP A 61 -0.79 -18.14 9.36
C ASP A 61 -1.54 -16.97 8.75
N TYR A 62 -0.85 -16.19 7.93
CA TYR A 62 -1.35 -14.97 7.29
C TYR A 62 -1.30 -15.14 5.76
N GLY A 63 -2.45 -15.21 5.12
CA GLY A 63 -2.56 -15.63 3.73
C GLY A 63 -2.92 -14.54 2.72
N ILE A 64 -3.05 -13.26 3.12
CA ILE A 64 -3.44 -12.14 2.26
C ILE A 64 -2.65 -10.87 2.58
N ASN A 65 -2.83 -9.83 1.76
CA ASN A 65 -2.38 -8.48 2.08
C ASN A 65 -3.44 -7.78 2.94
N PHE A 66 -3.10 -7.35 4.15
CA PHE A 66 -4.03 -6.72 5.09
C PHE A 66 -4.19 -5.21 4.86
N ASP A 67 -3.15 -4.53 4.37
CA ASP A 67 -3.23 -3.11 4.02
C ASP A 67 -3.95 -2.88 2.69
N ASN A 68 -3.97 -3.90 1.81
CA ASN A 68 -4.60 -3.83 0.49
C ASN A 68 -5.26 -5.18 0.14
N ILE A 69 -6.36 -5.53 0.85
CA ILE A 69 -7.05 -6.82 0.67
C ILE A 69 -7.57 -6.99 -0.76
N VAL A 70 -8.01 -5.89 -1.37
CA VAL A 70 -8.41 -5.82 -2.77
C VAL A 70 -7.18 -5.50 -3.64
N SER A 71 -6.15 -6.33 -3.56
CA SER A 71 -4.99 -6.29 -4.46
C SER A 71 -4.51 -7.72 -4.76
N PRO A 72 -3.82 -7.96 -5.89
CA PRO A 72 -3.27 -9.28 -6.19
C PRO A 72 -2.29 -9.76 -5.12
N PHE A 73 -2.45 -11.01 -4.70
CA PHE A 73 -1.59 -11.67 -3.72
C PHE A 73 -1.32 -13.12 -4.14
N PRO A 74 -0.50 -13.36 -5.17
CA PRO A 74 -0.37 -14.64 -5.87
C PRO A 74 0.50 -15.67 -5.12
N ASN A 75 0.11 -16.02 -3.88
CA ASN A 75 0.82 -16.97 -3.02
C ASN A 75 0.26 -18.40 -3.03
N PHE A 76 -0.58 -18.77 -3.98
CA PHE A 76 -1.24 -20.09 -4.02
C PHE A 76 -0.26 -21.25 -4.12
N HIS A 77 0.88 -21.06 -4.74
CA HIS A 77 1.92 -22.07 -4.95
C HIS A 77 2.68 -22.45 -3.69
N ILE A 78 2.64 -21.63 -2.62
CA ILE A 78 3.33 -21.96 -1.37
C ILE A 78 2.44 -22.74 -0.39
N LEU A 79 1.10 -22.66 -0.52
CA LEU A 79 0.15 -23.17 0.46
C LEU A 79 0.39 -24.64 0.81
N GLN A 80 0.55 -25.50 -0.19
CA GLN A 80 0.77 -26.93 0.02
C GLN A 80 2.04 -27.22 0.82
N LYS A 81 3.17 -26.61 0.44
CA LYS A 81 4.45 -26.83 1.11
C LYS A 81 4.44 -26.33 2.55
N ASN A 82 3.81 -25.19 2.82
CA ASN A 82 3.70 -24.63 4.16
C ASN A 82 2.83 -25.54 5.06
N ILE A 83 1.67 -25.99 4.56
CA ILE A 83 0.80 -26.88 5.32
C ILE A 83 1.46 -28.26 5.56
N GLN A 84 2.23 -28.77 4.59
CA GLN A 84 3.04 -29.97 4.80
C GLN A 84 4.11 -29.78 5.87
N LEU A 85 4.77 -28.62 5.90
CA LEU A 85 5.73 -28.25 6.95
C LEU A 85 5.04 -28.24 8.33
N PHE A 86 3.85 -27.65 8.43
CA PHE A 86 3.08 -27.64 9.67
C PHE A 86 2.73 -29.06 10.13
N LYS A 87 2.21 -29.88 9.22
CA LYS A 87 1.88 -31.29 9.53
C LYS A 87 3.09 -32.09 10.00
N LYS A 88 4.25 -31.90 9.35
CA LYS A 88 5.51 -32.56 9.74
C LYS A 88 5.96 -32.20 11.15
N ASN A 89 5.61 -30.99 11.62
CA ASN A 89 6.00 -30.45 12.91
C ASN A 89 4.88 -30.50 13.97
N HIS A 90 4.03 -31.51 13.92
CA HIS A 90 3.00 -31.79 14.93
C HIS A 90 1.97 -30.66 15.12
N VAL A 91 1.75 -29.83 14.10
CA VAL A 91 0.68 -28.83 14.12
C VAL A 91 -0.65 -29.55 14.03
N THR A 92 -1.46 -29.43 15.07
CA THR A 92 -2.79 -30.06 15.19
C THR A 92 -3.91 -29.06 14.92
N MET A 93 -3.63 -27.77 15.03
CA MET A 93 -4.57 -26.68 14.76
C MET A 93 -3.91 -25.64 13.85
N HIS A 94 -4.65 -25.15 12.86
CA HIS A 94 -4.20 -24.13 11.92
C HIS A 94 -5.30 -23.08 11.73
N PHE A 95 -4.96 -21.83 12.00
CA PHE A 95 -5.79 -20.68 11.67
C PHE A 95 -5.11 -19.90 10.55
N SER A 96 -5.68 -19.97 9.34
CA SER A 96 -5.22 -19.18 8.23
C SER A 96 -6.06 -17.89 8.18
N GLN A 97 -5.44 -16.78 8.53
CA GLN A 97 -6.09 -15.46 8.50
C GLN A 97 -6.14 -14.95 7.06
N VAL A 98 -7.31 -15.07 6.46
CA VAL A 98 -7.56 -14.68 5.06
C VAL A 98 -8.78 -13.75 4.92
N ASN A 99 -9.36 -13.35 6.04
CA ASN A 99 -10.42 -12.36 6.28
C ASN A 99 -11.71 -12.50 5.44
N GLY A 100 -11.82 -13.36 4.48
CA GLY A 100 -13.06 -13.64 3.71
C GLY A 100 -13.79 -12.42 3.15
N ILE A 101 -13.09 -11.29 2.96
CA ILE A 101 -13.68 -10.05 2.46
C ILE A 101 -14.01 -10.22 0.98
N ARG A 102 -15.24 -9.87 0.63
CA ARG A 102 -15.68 -9.90 -0.76
C ARG A 102 -14.87 -8.91 -1.61
N GLY A 103 -14.38 -9.38 -2.75
CA GLY A 103 -13.50 -8.61 -3.63
C GLY A 103 -12.00 -8.78 -3.33
N GLY A 104 -11.63 -9.53 -2.28
CA GLY A 104 -10.24 -9.94 -2.07
C GLY A 104 -9.75 -10.88 -3.18
N ASP A 105 -8.42 -10.91 -3.37
CA ASP A 105 -7.77 -11.65 -4.46
C ASP A 105 -8.13 -13.15 -4.45
N PHE A 106 -9.03 -13.56 -5.35
CA PHE A 106 -9.55 -14.92 -5.48
C PHE A 106 -9.93 -15.56 -4.13
N SER A 107 -10.62 -14.81 -3.28
CA SER A 107 -10.89 -15.17 -1.88
C SER A 107 -11.59 -16.50 -1.73
N GLU A 108 -12.54 -16.83 -2.62
CA GLU A 108 -13.26 -18.11 -2.61
C GLU A 108 -12.35 -19.29 -2.97
N MET A 109 -11.47 -19.10 -3.98
CA MET A 109 -10.48 -20.11 -4.36
C MET A 109 -9.46 -20.34 -3.23
N ARG A 110 -9.01 -19.25 -2.60
CA ARG A 110 -8.08 -19.29 -1.47
C ARG A 110 -8.66 -20.10 -0.31
N ALA A 111 -9.90 -19.81 0.08
CA ALA A 111 -10.59 -20.54 1.13
C ALA A 111 -10.77 -22.03 0.77
N TYR A 112 -11.15 -22.33 -0.47
CA TYR A 112 -11.29 -23.71 -0.96
C TYR A 112 -9.95 -24.46 -0.90
N MET A 113 -8.89 -23.88 -1.45
CA MET A 113 -7.56 -24.54 -1.48
C MET A 113 -7.00 -24.77 -0.08
N ILE A 114 -7.07 -23.77 0.79
CA ILE A 114 -6.61 -23.89 2.17
C ILE A 114 -7.41 -24.98 2.91
N GLY A 115 -8.75 -24.95 2.81
CA GLY A 115 -9.59 -25.95 3.46
C GLY A 115 -9.30 -27.38 2.99
N LYS A 116 -9.08 -27.58 1.69
CA LYS A 116 -8.71 -28.89 1.12
C LYS A 116 -7.32 -29.36 1.60
N LEU A 117 -6.34 -28.46 1.62
CA LEU A 117 -4.97 -28.77 2.04
C LEU A 117 -4.86 -28.97 3.56
N MET A 118 -5.68 -28.26 4.36
CA MET A 118 -5.77 -28.50 5.81
C MET A 118 -6.35 -29.90 6.11
N TRP A 119 -7.29 -30.38 5.28
CA TRP A 119 -7.84 -31.72 5.39
C TRP A 119 -6.85 -32.79 4.94
N ASP A 120 -6.22 -32.59 3.77
CA ASP A 120 -5.21 -33.48 3.21
C ASP A 120 -4.11 -32.66 2.52
N PRO A 121 -2.95 -32.47 3.18
CA PRO A 121 -1.84 -31.64 2.68
C PRO A 121 -1.08 -32.28 1.51
N TYR A 122 -1.40 -33.52 1.12
CA TYR A 122 -0.74 -34.22 0.02
C TYR A 122 -1.51 -34.11 -1.31
N GLN A 123 -2.68 -33.49 -1.32
CA GLN A 123 -3.38 -33.17 -2.57
C GLN A 123 -2.55 -32.19 -3.41
N ASN A 124 -2.57 -32.38 -4.72
CA ASN A 124 -1.84 -31.50 -5.63
C ASN A 124 -2.52 -30.11 -5.71
N ALA A 125 -1.83 -29.07 -5.29
CA ALA A 125 -2.37 -27.71 -5.24
C ALA A 125 -2.78 -27.16 -6.61
N ASP A 126 -2.05 -27.49 -7.70
CA ASP A 126 -2.41 -27.07 -9.05
C ASP A 126 -3.71 -27.74 -9.52
N SER A 127 -3.87 -29.02 -9.21
CA SER A 127 -5.13 -29.75 -9.50
C SER A 127 -6.31 -29.18 -8.72
N LEU A 128 -6.12 -28.80 -7.45
CA LEU A 128 -7.16 -28.12 -6.65
C LEU A 128 -7.55 -26.78 -7.26
N MET A 129 -6.57 -25.97 -7.68
CA MET A 129 -6.80 -24.68 -8.36
C MET A 129 -7.63 -24.89 -9.64
N ARG A 130 -7.23 -25.82 -10.52
CA ARG A 130 -7.94 -26.12 -11.77
C ARG A 130 -9.37 -26.61 -11.50
N THR A 131 -9.54 -27.51 -10.51
CA THR A 131 -10.85 -28.04 -10.13
C THR A 131 -11.77 -26.92 -9.66
N PHE A 132 -11.27 -26.02 -8.79
CA PHE A 132 -12.05 -24.86 -8.37
C PHE A 132 -12.41 -23.96 -9.54
N MET A 133 -11.42 -23.59 -10.36
CA MET A 133 -11.64 -22.65 -11.46
C MET A 133 -12.66 -23.18 -12.47
N ASN A 134 -12.55 -24.45 -12.86
CA ASN A 134 -13.50 -25.07 -13.79
C ASN A 134 -14.93 -25.08 -13.23
N GLY A 135 -15.10 -25.40 -11.94
CA GLY A 135 -16.42 -25.44 -11.31
C GLY A 135 -16.99 -24.05 -11.01
N TYR A 136 -16.14 -23.07 -10.70
CA TYR A 136 -16.57 -21.76 -10.24
C TYR A 136 -16.71 -20.73 -11.37
N TYR A 137 -15.81 -20.78 -12.37
CA TYR A 137 -15.76 -19.81 -13.48
C TYR A 137 -16.20 -20.39 -14.84
N GLY A 138 -16.42 -21.71 -14.94
CA GLY A 138 -16.87 -22.35 -16.18
C GLY A 138 -15.93 -22.06 -17.36
N ALA A 139 -16.47 -21.56 -18.47
CA ALA A 139 -15.71 -21.26 -19.69
C ALA A 139 -14.62 -20.17 -19.51
N ALA A 140 -14.71 -19.36 -18.48
CA ALA A 140 -13.67 -18.36 -18.16
C ALA A 140 -12.43 -18.96 -17.47
N ALA A 141 -12.52 -20.18 -16.95
CA ALA A 141 -11.47 -20.81 -16.16
C ALA A 141 -10.06 -20.84 -16.81
N PRO A 142 -9.90 -21.18 -18.10
CA PRO A 142 -8.60 -21.22 -18.75
C PRO A 142 -7.85 -19.88 -18.70
N TYR A 143 -8.55 -18.78 -18.93
CA TYR A 143 -8.00 -17.43 -18.95
C TYR A 143 -7.56 -16.98 -17.55
N LEU A 144 -8.39 -17.23 -16.54
CA LEU A 144 -8.08 -16.90 -15.15
C LEU A 144 -6.97 -17.77 -14.59
N TYR A 145 -6.90 -19.04 -14.99
CA TYR A 145 -5.76 -19.90 -14.65
C TYR A 145 -4.47 -19.37 -15.26
N GLN A 146 -4.49 -18.99 -16.54
CA GLN A 146 -3.33 -18.40 -17.21
C GLN A 146 -2.91 -17.10 -16.54
N TYR A 147 -3.85 -16.22 -16.19
CA TYR A 147 -3.59 -15.00 -15.39
C TYR A 147 -2.82 -15.31 -14.10
N GLN A 148 -3.29 -16.27 -13.30
CA GLN A 148 -2.64 -16.66 -12.05
C GLN A 148 -1.24 -17.23 -12.28
N LYS A 149 -1.04 -18.04 -13.33
CA LYS A 149 0.28 -18.64 -13.63
C LYS A 149 1.29 -17.59 -14.13
N ILE A 150 0.85 -16.64 -14.94
CA ILE A 150 1.74 -15.54 -15.42
C ILE A 150 2.12 -14.64 -14.23
N MET A 151 1.16 -14.27 -13.40
CA MET A 151 1.41 -13.39 -12.24
C MET A 151 2.35 -14.06 -11.23
N GLN A 152 2.12 -15.33 -10.91
CA GLN A 152 3.03 -16.13 -10.08
C GLN A 152 4.44 -16.18 -10.68
N GLY A 153 4.55 -16.48 -11.97
CA GLY A 153 5.85 -16.52 -12.67
C GLY A 153 6.58 -15.17 -12.63
N ALA A 154 5.86 -14.08 -12.84
CA ALA A 154 6.40 -12.73 -12.78
C ALA A 154 6.85 -12.31 -11.36
N LEU A 155 6.09 -12.69 -10.31
CA LEU A 155 6.50 -12.49 -8.93
C LEU A 155 7.83 -13.20 -8.64
N LEU A 156 7.93 -14.48 -8.99
CA LEU A 156 9.12 -15.28 -8.75
C LEU A 156 10.34 -14.78 -9.56
N ALA A 157 10.14 -14.41 -10.83
CA ALA A 157 11.20 -13.87 -11.68
C ALA A 157 11.68 -12.48 -11.23
N GLY A 158 10.80 -11.67 -10.67
CA GLY A 158 11.11 -10.32 -10.19
C GLY A 158 11.90 -10.31 -8.89
N GLY A 159 11.91 -11.41 -8.12
CA GLY A 159 12.62 -11.52 -6.84
C GLY A 159 12.15 -10.54 -5.77
N GLN A 160 11.01 -9.88 -5.97
CA GLN A 160 10.45 -8.95 -4.99
C GLN A 160 9.71 -9.71 -3.90
N PRO A 161 9.88 -9.32 -2.63
CA PRO A 161 9.18 -9.97 -1.53
C PRO A 161 7.68 -9.68 -1.61
N LEU A 162 6.85 -10.67 -1.31
CA LEU A 162 5.41 -10.53 -1.14
C LEU A 162 5.07 -10.48 0.35
N TRP A 163 4.70 -9.30 0.83
CA TRP A 163 4.43 -9.11 2.26
C TRP A 163 2.96 -8.82 2.54
N ILE A 164 2.53 -9.17 3.74
CA ILE A 164 1.15 -9.03 4.18
C ILE A 164 0.72 -7.58 4.46
N TYR A 165 1.67 -6.64 4.52
CA TYR A 165 1.46 -5.19 4.61
C TYR A 165 2.15 -4.50 3.43
N ASP A 166 1.75 -4.85 2.22
CA ASP A 166 2.36 -4.43 0.98
C ASP A 166 1.44 -3.47 0.19
N SER A 167 2.02 -2.77 -0.77
CA SER A 167 1.28 -1.92 -1.70
C SER A 167 1.40 -2.45 -3.13
N PRO A 168 0.36 -2.36 -3.95
CA PRO A 168 0.48 -2.64 -5.39
C PRO A 168 1.62 -1.86 -6.06
N ILE A 169 1.92 -0.66 -5.56
CA ILE A 169 2.96 0.23 -6.08
C ILE A 169 4.35 -0.39 -5.93
N SER A 170 4.60 -1.17 -4.88
CA SER A 170 5.87 -1.89 -4.67
C SER A 170 6.18 -2.84 -5.84
N HIS A 171 5.17 -3.30 -6.54
CA HIS A 171 5.26 -4.27 -7.64
C HIS A 171 5.12 -3.66 -9.04
N LYS A 172 5.03 -2.32 -9.16
CA LYS A 172 4.81 -1.62 -10.44
C LYS A 172 5.88 -1.84 -11.50
N ASN A 173 7.09 -2.22 -11.09
CA ASN A 173 8.21 -2.56 -11.98
C ASN A 173 8.45 -4.08 -12.08
N GLY A 174 7.68 -4.89 -11.34
CA GLY A 174 7.74 -6.35 -11.29
C GLY A 174 6.48 -6.99 -11.87
N MET A 175 5.77 -7.76 -11.06
CA MET A 175 4.56 -8.50 -11.47
C MET A 175 3.39 -7.60 -11.91
N LEU A 176 3.40 -6.30 -11.61
CA LEU A 176 2.40 -5.33 -12.01
C LEU A 176 2.96 -4.26 -12.98
N ASN A 177 4.00 -4.60 -13.75
CA ASN A 177 4.54 -3.68 -14.75
C ASN A 177 3.54 -3.45 -15.91
N PRO A 178 3.68 -2.36 -16.69
CA PRO A 178 2.70 -1.98 -17.70
C PRO A 178 2.42 -3.05 -18.76
N VAL A 179 3.43 -3.85 -19.14
CA VAL A 179 3.27 -4.92 -20.14
C VAL A 179 2.40 -6.05 -19.57
N LEU A 180 2.68 -6.45 -18.34
CA LEU A 180 1.91 -7.50 -17.67
C LEU A 180 0.49 -7.03 -17.33
N LEU A 181 0.30 -5.79 -16.87
CA LEU A 181 -1.03 -5.22 -16.64
C LEU A 181 -1.90 -5.26 -17.91
N LYS A 182 -1.31 -4.94 -19.07
CA LYS A 182 -2.00 -5.09 -20.36
C LYS A 182 -2.41 -6.54 -20.62
N THR A 183 -1.46 -7.48 -20.47
CA THR A 183 -1.72 -8.92 -20.66
C THR A 183 -2.81 -9.44 -19.71
N TYR A 184 -2.78 -9.01 -18.43
CA TYR A 184 -3.80 -9.39 -17.46
C TYR A 184 -5.19 -8.87 -17.82
N ASN A 185 -5.29 -7.63 -18.30
CA ASN A 185 -6.56 -7.08 -18.77
C ASN A 185 -7.10 -7.84 -19.98
N GLU A 186 -6.25 -8.17 -20.97
CA GLU A 186 -6.63 -8.98 -22.13
C GLU A 186 -7.17 -10.35 -21.73
N LEU A 187 -6.57 -11.01 -20.72
CA LEU A 187 -7.05 -12.27 -20.19
C LEU A 187 -8.40 -12.13 -19.47
N PHE A 188 -8.59 -11.06 -18.70
CA PHE A 188 -9.90 -10.79 -18.09
C PHE A 188 -10.97 -10.43 -19.11
N ASP A 189 -10.63 -9.70 -20.19
CA ASP A 189 -11.56 -9.40 -21.29
C ASP A 189 -12.02 -10.70 -21.96
N GLN A 190 -11.11 -11.61 -22.28
CA GLN A 190 -11.41 -12.92 -22.83
C GLN A 190 -12.24 -13.77 -21.85
N ALA A 191 -11.95 -13.69 -20.56
CA ALA A 191 -12.71 -14.40 -19.53
C ALA A 191 -14.14 -13.87 -19.40
N GLU A 192 -14.33 -12.55 -19.41
CA GLU A 192 -15.65 -11.90 -19.37
C GLU A 192 -16.47 -12.26 -20.65
N GLU A 193 -15.82 -12.23 -21.82
CA GLU A 193 -16.44 -12.59 -23.12
C GLU A 193 -16.89 -14.05 -23.13
N ALA A 194 -16.04 -14.99 -22.69
CA ALA A 194 -16.33 -16.41 -22.66
C ALA A 194 -17.57 -16.78 -21.84
N VAL A 195 -17.98 -15.93 -20.91
CA VAL A 195 -19.14 -16.14 -20.02
C VAL A 195 -20.19 -15.03 -20.15
N ALA A 196 -20.15 -14.22 -21.18
CA ALA A 196 -21.05 -13.06 -21.35
C ALA A 196 -22.55 -13.44 -21.31
N GLY A 197 -22.91 -14.65 -21.73
CA GLY A 197 -24.27 -15.18 -21.69
C GLY A 197 -24.73 -15.71 -20.32
N ASP A 198 -23.82 -15.82 -19.34
CA ASP A 198 -24.13 -16.30 -17.99
C ASP A 198 -23.85 -15.20 -16.96
N THR A 199 -24.91 -14.58 -16.46
CA THR A 199 -24.80 -13.45 -15.53
C THR A 199 -24.14 -13.82 -14.19
N VAL A 200 -24.24 -15.09 -13.76
CA VAL A 200 -23.62 -15.56 -12.52
C VAL A 200 -22.11 -15.71 -12.71
N LEU A 201 -21.70 -16.37 -13.78
CA LEU A 201 -20.28 -16.55 -14.10
C LEU A 201 -19.60 -15.22 -14.43
N LEU A 202 -20.26 -14.37 -15.22
CA LEU A 202 -19.76 -13.02 -15.54
C LEU A 202 -19.53 -12.20 -14.28
N ARG A 203 -20.48 -12.22 -13.34
CA ARG A 203 -20.34 -11.53 -12.05
C ARG A 203 -19.14 -12.03 -11.24
N ARG A 204 -18.88 -13.35 -11.23
CA ARG A 204 -17.72 -13.95 -10.54
C ARG A 204 -16.40 -13.49 -11.17
N VAL A 205 -16.31 -13.46 -12.50
CA VAL A 205 -15.14 -12.97 -13.23
C VAL A 205 -14.88 -11.49 -12.92
N GLN A 206 -15.91 -10.66 -13.01
CA GLN A 206 -15.83 -9.22 -12.74
C GLN A 206 -15.44 -8.90 -11.29
N LEU A 207 -15.92 -9.70 -10.33
CA LEU A 207 -15.52 -9.59 -8.94
C LEU A 207 -14.02 -9.90 -8.76
N SER A 208 -13.53 -10.95 -9.41
CA SER A 208 -12.13 -11.36 -9.38
C SER A 208 -11.19 -10.40 -10.13
N ARG A 209 -11.72 -9.49 -10.95
CA ARG A 209 -10.95 -8.42 -11.63
C ARG A 209 -10.72 -7.20 -10.76
N LEU A 210 -11.47 -7.02 -9.67
CA LEU A 210 -11.34 -5.84 -8.79
C LEU A 210 -9.92 -5.62 -8.27
N PRO A 211 -9.16 -6.65 -7.82
CA PRO A 211 -7.79 -6.49 -7.39
C PRO A 211 -6.88 -5.88 -8.46
N LEU A 212 -7.05 -6.27 -9.72
CA LEU A 212 -6.29 -5.70 -10.83
C LEU A 212 -6.66 -4.22 -11.04
N GLN A 213 -7.94 -3.88 -11.07
CA GLN A 213 -8.44 -2.51 -11.25
C GLN A 213 -7.98 -1.58 -10.13
N TYR A 214 -8.01 -2.05 -8.88
CA TYR A 214 -7.49 -1.31 -7.73
C TYR A 214 -5.98 -1.05 -7.87
N SER A 215 -5.22 -2.07 -8.28
CA SER A 215 -3.77 -1.93 -8.48
C SER A 215 -3.43 -0.94 -9.59
N GLU A 216 -4.18 -0.94 -10.67
CA GLU A 216 -4.02 0.03 -11.77
C GLU A 216 -4.27 1.47 -11.30
N LEU A 217 -5.29 1.69 -10.48
CA LEU A 217 -5.56 2.99 -9.86
C LEU A 217 -4.41 3.42 -8.95
N GLU A 218 -3.95 2.53 -8.06
CA GLU A 218 -2.86 2.84 -7.14
C GLU A 218 -1.54 3.14 -7.88
N ILE A 219 -1.23 2.39 -8.92
CA ILE A 219 -0.02 2.63 -9.74
C ILE A 219 -0.14 3.93 -10.53
N ALA A 220 -1.31 4.19 -11.12
CA ALA A 220 -1.53 5.37 -11.96
C ALA A 220 -1.32 6.69 -11.20
N ARG A 221 -1.70 6.76 -9.91
CA ARG A 221 -1.48 7.97 -9.09
C ARG A 221 0.00 8.25 -8.78
N THR A 222 0.91 7.33 -9.09
CA THR A 222 2.36 7.48 -8.91
C THR A 222 3.11 7.67 -10.22
N GLN A 223 2.43 7.94 -11.32
CA GLN A 223 3.03 8.06 -12.65
C GLN A 223 2.67 9.38 -13.32
N VAL A 224 3.69 10.18 -13.60
CA VAL A 224 3.55 11.41 -14.37
C VAL A 224 3.02 11.11 -15.79
N GLY A 225 2.14 11.96 -16.30
CA GLY A 225 1.64 11.87 -17.68
C GLY A 225 0.60 10.78 -17.93
N THR A 226 0.00 10.20 -16.89
CA THR A 226 -1.14 9.29 -17.05
C THR A 226 -2.34 9.97 -17.69
N ASP A 227 -3.06 9.24 -18.54
CA ASP A 227 -4.32 9.71 -19.14
C ASP A 227 -5.42 9.82 -18.08
N LYS A 228 -5.60 11.03 -17.55
CA LYS A 228 -6.60 11.32 -16.49
C LYS A 228 -8.03 10.93 -16.91
N THR A 229 -8.36 10.92 -18.21
CA THR A 229 -9.68 10.50 -18.69
C THR A 229 -9.88 9.01 -18.50
N LYS A 230 -8.91 8.19 -18.91
CA LYS A 230 -8.95 6.73 -18.70
C LYS A 230 -8.98 6.36 -17.22
N ILE A 231 -8.23 7.11 -16.40
CA ILE A 231 -8.25 6.87 -14.95
C ILE A 231 -9.62 7.21 -14.34
N ARG A 232 -10.29 8.29 -14.78
CA ARG A 232 -11.67 8.59 -14.33
C ARG A 232 -12.66 7.49 -14.73
N GLU A 233 -12.53 6.94 -15.95
CA GLU A 233 -13.36 5.83 -16.41
C GLU A 233 -13.14 4.57 -15.58
N LEU A 234 -11.87 4.20 -15.33
CA LEU A 234 -11.51 3.06 -14.50
C LEU A 234 -12.00 3.23 -13.06
N LEU A 235 -11.82 4.41 -12.46
CA LEU A 235 -12.30 4.72 -11.11
C LEU A 235 -13.82 4.62 -11.03
N GLY A 236 -14.54 5.16 -12.03
CA GLY A 236 -15.98 5.04 -12.11
C GLY A 236 -16.47 3.60 -12.28
N LEU A 237 -15.73 2.77 -13.02
CA LEU A 237 -16.02 1.34 -13.15
C LEU A 237 -15.77 0.60 -11.84
N PHE A 238 -14.66 0.87 -11.16
CA PHE A 238 -14.31 0.29 -9.86
C PHE A 238 -15.37 0.64 -8.80
N ASP A 239 -15.77 1.91 -8.69
CA ASP A 239 -16.82 2.36 -7.75
C ASP A 239 -18.16 1.64 -8.02
N ARG A 240 -18.60 1.56 -9.26
CA ARG A 240 -19.83 0.83 -9.62
C ARG A 240 -19.76 -0.65 -9.27
N ARG A 241 -18.64 -1.33 -9.62
CA ARG A 241 -18.46 -2.76 -9.36
C ARG A 241 -18.38 -3.08 -7.87
N THR A 242 -17.65 -2.28 -7.09
CA THR A 242 -17.56 -2.48 -5.63
C THR A 242 -18.92 -2.34 -4.95
N ARG A 243 -19.73 -1.35 -5.33
CA ARG A 243 -21.12 -1.21 -4.85
C ARG A 243 -22.02 -2.38 -5.29
N GLN A 244 -21.99 -2.72 -6.59
CA GLN A 244 -22.79 -3.80 -7.16
C GLN A 244 -22.50 -5.15 -6.49
N PHE A 245 -21.24 -5.40 -6.16
CA PHE A 245 -20.81 -6.67 -5.57
C PHE A 245 -20.83 -6.67 -4.05
N GLY A 246 -21.12 -5.54 -3.40
CA GLY A 246 -21.19 -5.42 -1.96
C GLY A 246 -19.80 -5.56 -1.30
N VAL A 247 -18.77 -4.97 -1.91
CA VAL A 247 -17.45 -4.85 -1.27
C VAL A 247 -17.53 -3.77 -0.22
N THR A 248 -17.22 -4.10 1.02
CA THR A 248 -17.40 -3.20 2.17
C THR A 248 -16.09 -2.58 2.66
N SER A 249 -14.94 -3.18 2.31
CA SER A 249 -13.65 -2.72 2.81
C SER A 249 -12.52 -3.03 1.84
N LEU A 250 -11.54 -2.15 1.74
CA LEU A 250 -10.30 -2.35 0.95
C LEU A 250 -9.15 -2.89 1.78
N ASN A 251 -9.21 -2.76 3.12
CA ASN A 251 -8.16 -3.18 4.04
C ASN A 251 -8.73 -3.58 5.41
N GLU A 252 -7.87 -4.07 6.30
CA GLU A 252 -8.26 -4.48 7.65
C GLU A 252 -8.76 -3.31 8.52
N ARG A 253 -8.39 -2.06 8.19
CA ARG A 253 -8.85 -0.84 8.87
C ARG A 253 -10.26 -0.40 8.44
N LYS A 254 -10.90 -1.19 7.58
CA LYS A 254 -12.28 -0.99 7.09
C LYS A 254 -12.48 0.26 6.24
N ASN A 255 -11.45 0.70 5.49
CA ASN A 255 -11.62 1.79 4.52
C ASN A 255 -12.62 1.38 3.44
N ALA A 256 -13.71 2.13 3.33
CA ALA A 256 -14.76 1.83 2.37
C ALA A 256 -14.35 2.19 0.94
N PRO A 257 -14.71 1.37 -0.08
CA PRO A 257 -14.40 1.68 -1.48
C PRO A 257 -14.94 3.03 -1.95
N GLY A 258 -16.12 3.43 -1.47
CA GLY A 258 -16.71 4.72 -1.82
C GLY A 258 -15.90 5.91 -1.31
N GLU A 259 -15.39 5.85 -0.07
CA GLU A 259 -14.52 6.87 0.51
C GLU A 259 -13.20 6.96 -0.25
N TYR A 260 -12.62 5.81 -0.60
CA TYR A 260 -11.43 5.74 -1.45
C TYR A 260 -11.66 6.42 -2.80
N CYS A 261 -12.78 6.14 -3.47
CA CYS A 261 -13.09 6.74 -4.77
C CYS A 261 -13.29 8.26 -4.69
N GLU A 262 -13.95 8.75 -3.64
CA GLU A 262 -14.11 10.20 -3.43
C GLU A 262 -12.78 10.89 -3.11
N LEU A 263 -11.96 10.28 -2.25
CA LEU A 263 -10.60 10.76 -1.99
C LEU A 263 -9.76 10.79 -3.27
N TYR A 264 -9.82 9.73 -4.08
CA TYR A 264 -9.08 9.62 -5.33
C TYR A 264 -9.47 10.74 -6.32
N LYS A 265 -10.77 11.00 -6.49
CA LYS A 265 -11.26 12.09 -7.34
C LYS A 265 -10.75 13.45 -6.87
N LYS A 266 -10.87 13.71 -5.56
CA LYS A 266 -10.51 15.00 -4.98
C LYS A 266 -9.00 15.25 -5.05
N ARG A 267 -8.19 14.24 -4.75
CA ARG A 267 -6.76 14.40 -4.53
C ARG A 267 -5.91 14.09 -5.78
N PHE A 268 -6.18 12.98 -6.46
CA PHE A 268 -5.33 12.53 -7.58
C PHE A 268 -5.87 12.89 -8.97
N LEU A 269 -7.13 13.34 -9.04
CA LEU A 269 -7.76 13.80 -10.29
C LEU A 269 -8.34 15.21 -10.13
N PRO A 270 -7.65 16.16 -9.51
CA PRO A 270 -8.19 17.50 -9.37
C PRO A 270 -8.51 18.10 -10.75
N GLN A 271 -9.53 18.95 -10.79
CA GLN A 271 -9.92 19.68 -12.00
C GLN A 271 -9.32 21.10 -12.03
N ASN A 272 -8.39 21.39 -11.12
CA ASN A 272 -7.83 22.70 -10.91
C ASN A 272 -6.84 23.11 -12.01
N GLU A 273 -6.53 24.40 -12.07
CA GLU A 273 -5.47 24.95 -12.91
C GLU A 273 -4.14 24.22 -12.66
N GLN A 274 -3.36 24.05 -13.70
CA GLN A 274 -2.02 23.51 -13.60
C GLN A 274 -1.15 24.45 -12.75
N SER A 275 -0.44 23.90 -11.78
CA SER A 275 0.48 24.66 -10.95
C SER A 275 1.61 25.28 -11.79
N LYS A 276 1.89 26.58 -11.59
CA LYS A 276 3.05 27.25 -12.19
C LYS A 276 4.38 26.73 -11.70
N ALA A 277 4.38 25.96 -10.58
CA ALA A 277 5.56 25.28 -10.06
C ALA A 277 5.74 23.85 -10.65
N SER A 278 4.83 23.37 -11.50
CA SER A 278 4.96 22.03 -12.10
C SER A 278 6.32 21.86 -12.78
N GLY A 279 7.09 20.85 -12.37
CA GLY A 279 8.43 20.54 -12.84
C GLY A 279 9.55 21.53 -12.39
N ALA A 280 9.26 22.45 -11.47
CA ALA A 280 10.25 23.35 -10.90
C ALA A 280 11.30 22.56 -10.11
N SER A 281 12.58 22.97 -10.27
CA SER A 281 13.68 22.30 -9.55
C SER A 281 13.80 22.78 -8.10
N LEU A 282 14.25 21.86 -7.23
CA LEU A 282 14.41 22.07 -5.79
C LEU A 282 15.89 22.22 -5.43
N THR A 283 16.22 23.23 -4.62
CA THR A 283 17.51 23.31 -3.92
C THR A 283 17.28 23.23 -2.42
N TRP A 284 17.75 22.16 -1.79
CA TRP A 284 17.59 21.95 -0.36
C TRP A 284 18.50 22.85 0.47
N ILE A 285 17.93 23.58 1.44
CA ILE A 285 18.65 24.33 2.50
C ILE A 285 18.73 23.46 3.75
N ILE A 286 17.59 22.90 4.19
CA ILE A 286 17.49 21.90 5.25
C ILE A 286 16.85 20.67 4.59
N PRO A 287 17.66 19.67 4.20
CA PRO A 287 17.16 18.53 3.43
C PRO A 287 16.28 17.59 4.28
N PRO A 288 15.36 16.87 3.63
CA PRO A 288 14.61 15.81 4.29
C PRO A 288 15.52 14.63 4.67
N GLN A 289 14.96 13.70 5.43
CA GLN A 289 15.63 12.43 5.70
C GLN A 289 15.89 11.66 4.42
N GLU A 290 17.07 11.09 4.25
CA GLU A 290 17.50 10.40 3.02
C GLU A 290 16.54 9.30 2.59
N ARG A 291 15.95 8.59 3.54
CA ARG A 291 14.93 7.56 3.31
C ARG A 291 13.69 8.09 2.55
N TYR A 292 13.34 9.36 2.70
CA TYR A 292 12.15 9.99 2.13
C TYR A 292 12.47 11.11 1.14
N LYS A 293 13.69 11.12 0.60
CA LYS A 293 14.19 12.06 -0.42
C LYS A 293 14.12 11.46 -1.84
N THR A 294 13.39 10.40 -2.02
CA THR A 294 13.56 9.44 -3.12
C THR A 294 13.12 9.92 -4.51
N LEU A 295 12.48 11.08 -4.62
CA LEU A 295 11.86 11.53 -5.88
C LEU A 295 12.69 12.59 -6.64
N GLY A 296 13.92 12.86 -6.19
CA GLY A 296 14.84 13.75 -6.91
C GLY A 296 14.55 15.24 -6.75
N GLU A 297 15.01 16.03 -7.73
CA GLU A 297 14.97 17.50 -7.72
C GLU A 297 13.57 18.09 -7.93
N THR A 298 12.57 17.28 -8.28
CA THR A 298 11.18 17.70 -8.52
C THR A 298 10.18 17.07 -7.54
N ALA A 299 10.66 16.50 -6.47
CA ALA A 299 9.85 15.71 -5.52
C ALA A 299 8.62 16.42 -4.91
N LEU A 300 8.59 17.76 -4.96
CA LEU A 300 7.46 18.56 -4.46
C LEU A 300 6.79 19.37 -5.57
N THR A 301 7.04 19.02 -6.84
CA THR A 301 6.53 19.76 -8.00
C THR A 301 6.21 18.86 -9.20
N ASP A 302 6.08 17.54 -8.95
CA ASP A 302 5.85 16.53 -10.00
C ASP A 302 4.38 16.21 -10.26
N GLU A 303 3.47 16.89 -9.58
CA GLU A 303 2.01 16.70 -9.62
C GLU A 303 1.54 15.31 -9.14
N LEU A 304 2.38 14.60 -8.37
CA LEU A 304 2.08 13.29 -7.80
C LEU A 304 1.74 13.39 -6.32
N PHE A 305 0.49 13.59 -6.01
CA PHE A 305 0.04 13.72 -4.62
C PHE A 305 0.17 12.42 -3.82
N GLY A 306 0.71 12.51 -2.63
CA GLY A 306 0.83 11.41 -1.68
C GLY A 306 -0.52 10.90 -1.16
N GLY A 307 -0.60 9.62 -0.87
CA GLY A 307 -1.77 8.96 -0.30
C GLY A 307 -1.83 9.03 1.22
N THR A 308 -2.69 8.18 1.79
CA THR A 308 -2.90 8.10 3.26
C THR A 308 -1.75 7.45 4.01
N THR A 309 -0.73 6.97 3.31
CA THR A 309 0.50 6.42 3.89
C THR A 309 1.68 7.32 3.51
N TYR A 310 2.62 7.51 4.43
CA TYR A 310 3.80 8.37 4.21
C TYR A 310 4.92 7.70 3.37
N VAL A 311 4.63 6.57 2.74
CA VAL A 311 5.64 5.77 2.01
C VAL A 311 5.83 6.23 0.58
N GLU A 312 4.88 6.99 0.04
CA GLU A 312 4.80 7.29 -1.39
C GLU A 312 4.54 8.77 -1.63
N SER A 313 5.32 9.39 -2.50
CA SER A 313 5.24 10.81 -2.90
C SER A 313 5.44 11.82 -1.75
N TRP A 314 5.61 11.38 -0.53
CA TRP A 314 5.82 12.24 0.63
C TRP A 314 7.30 12.45 0.92
N VAL A 315 7.66 13.70 1.17
CA VAL A 315 9.00 14.13 1.61
C VAL A 315 8.96 14.39 3.11
N GLY A 316 9.85 13.77 3.90
CA GLY A 316 9.75 13.73 5.36
C GLY A 316 10.96 14.26 6.12
N TRP A 317 10.70 15.01 7.18
CA TRP A 317 11.69 15.49 8.16
C TRP A 317 11.41 14.94 9.55
N ASN A 318 12.46 14.63 10.29
CA ASN A 318 12.37 14.02 11.62
C ASN A 318 13.04 14.89 12.67
N GLY A 319 12.27 15.47 13.58
CA GLY A 319 12.76 16.26 14.70
C GLY A 319 13.48 17.55 14.32
N THR A 320 13.37 17.99 13.08
CA THR A 320 14.04 19.17 12.52
C THR A 320 13.07 20.06 11.76
N ASP A 321 13.52 21.27 11.43
CA ASP A 321 12.87 22.14 10.46
C ASP A 321 13.14 21.64 9.03
N GLY A 322 12.39 22.13 8.05
CA GLY A 322 12.60 21.90 6.63
C GLY A 322 12.78 23.23 5.89
N ALA A 323 13.65 23.29 4.88
CA ALA A 323 13.76 24.48 4.04
C ALA A 323 14.34 24.16 2.66
N PHE A 324 13.82 24.83 1.65
CA PHE A 324 14.27 24.68 0.27
C PHE A 324 13.89 25.89 -0.60
N ILE A 325 14.50 25.97 -1.77
CA ILE A 325 14.19 26.97 -2.79
C ILE A 325 13.64 26.23 -4.02
N LEU A 326 12.53 26.73 -4.56
CA LEU A 326 11.99 26.38 -5.88
C LEU A 326 12.51 27.38 -6.90
N ASP A 327 13.03 26.91 -8.03
CA ASP A 327 13.30 27.70 -9.23
C ASP A 327 12.19 27.42 -10.28
N LEU A 328 11.34 28.39 -10.52
CA LEU A 328 10.26 28.32 -11.50
C LEU A 328 10.77 28.36 -12.96
N GLY A 329 12.11 28.45 -13.16
CA GLY A 329 12.76 28.53 -14.46
C GLY A 329 12.78 29.96 -15.04
N GLU A 330 11.69 30.68 -14.89
CA GLU A 330 11.51 32.08 -15.33
C GLU A 330 10.66 32.86 -14.30
N GLU A 331 10.61 34.16 -14.45
CA GLU A 331 9.74 35.01 -13.64
C GLU A 331 8.27 34.77 -14.02
N LYS A 332 7.46 34.28 -13.08
CA LYS A 332 6.04 33.98 -13.22
C LYS A 332 5.18 34.89 -12.34
N SER A 333 3.97 35.18 -12.79
CA SER A 333 2.99 35.98 -12.04
C SER A 333 1.99 35.06 -11.35
N PHE A 334 1.77 35.23 -10.03
CA PHE A 334 0.87 34.39 -9.24
C PHE A 334 0.30 35.18 -8.04
N THR A 335 -0.77 34.63 -7.47
CA THR A 335 -1.44 35.21 -6.28
C THR A 335 -1.46 34.26 -5.10
N ARG A 336 -1.11 32.96 -5.30
CA ARG A 336 -1.26 31.94 -4.27
C ARG A 336 -0.13 30.93 -4.31
N ILE A 337 0.36 30.59 -3.13
CA ILE A 337 1.28 29.45 -2.90
C ILE A 337 0.65 28.58 -1.84
N GLU A 338 0.64 27.27 -2.09
CA GLU A 338 0.12 26.27 -1.13
C GLU A 338 1.00 25.03 -1.15
N ALA A 339 1.04 24.32 0.00
CA ALA A 339 1.74 23.07 0.14
C ALA A 339 0.92 22.12 1.02
N ASP A 340 0.95 20.84 0.69
CA ASP A 340 0.23 19.80 1.40
C ASP A 340 1.06 19.19 2.53
N PHE A 341 0.40 18.93 3.66
CA PHE A 341 0.99 18.26 4.82
C PHE A 341 0.13 17.07 5.25
N LEU A 342 0.80 15.97 5.60
CA LEU A 342 0.15 14.77 6.13
C LEU A 342 0.00 14.86 7.64
N HIS A 343 -1.18 14.56 8.15
CA HIS A 343 -1.44 14.29 9.56
C HIS A 343 -1.77 12.81 9.74
N GLN A 344 -0.93 12.07 10.49
CA GLN A 344 -1.12 10.65 10.78
C GLN A 344 -0.50 10.30 12.14
N LEU A 345 -1.21 10.57 13.23
CA LEU A 345 -0.68 10.39 14.59
C LEU A 345 -0.17 8.98 14.86
N GLY A 346 -0.86 7.94 14.37
CA GLY A 346 -0.42 6.56 14.52
C GLY A 346 0.95 6.24 13.93
N GLY A 347 1.41 7.05 12.97
CA GLY A 347 2.75 6.97 12.35
C GLY A 347 3.75 7.99 12.91
N TRP A 348 3.42 8.69 13.98
CA TRP A 348 4.21 9.80 14.56
C TRP A 348 4.39 10.98 13.61
N VAL A 349 3.44 11.14 12.68
CA VAL A 349 3.40 12.22 11.70
C VAL A 349 2.45 13.29 12.21
N LEU A 350 3.03 14.41 12.60
CA LEU A 350 2.33 15.56 13.15
C LEU A 350 2.45 16.76 12.20
N LEU A 351 1.46 17.65 12.24
CA LEU A 351 1.55 18.91 11.49
C LEU A 351 2.69 19.76 12.05
N PRO A 352 3.44 20.48 11.22
CA PRO A 352 4.44 21.42 11.69
C PRO A 352 3.80 22.62 12.41
N HIS A 353 4.62 23.47 13.06
CA HIS A 353 4.09 24.73 13.63
C HIS A 353 3.61 25.69 12.56
N SER A 354 4.41 25.84 11.50
CA SER A 354 4.10 26.79 10.43
C SER A 354 4.87 26.48 9.15
N VAL A 355 4.37 27.02 8.04
CA VAL A 355 5.10 27.16 6.78
C VAL A 355 5.13 28.63 6.37
N SER A 356 6.28 29.09 5.89
CA SER A 356 6.51 30.46 5.42
C SER A 356 7.02 30.45 3.99
N TYR A 357 6.53 31.38 3.20
CA TYR A 357 6.91 31.56 1.80
C TYR A 357 7.55 32.93 1.62
N SER A 358 8.70 32.95 0.96
CA SER A 358 9.38 34.16 0.55
C SER A 358 9.71 34.09 -0.93
N ILE A 359 9.66 35.19 -1.64
CA ILE A 359 9.82 35.27 -3.10
C ILE A 359 11.01 36.14 -3.49
N SER A 360 11.63 35.80 -4.62
CA SER A 360 12.78 36.52 -5.16
C SER A 360 12.82 36.45 -6.69
N SER A 361 13.35 37.49 -7.34
CA SER A 361 13.65 37.46 -8.77
C SER A 361 15.12 37.11 -9.06
N ASP A 362 16.02 37.24 -8.07
CA ASP A 362 17.50 37.15 -8.24
C ASP A 362 18.15 36.01 -7.43
N ASN A 363 17.35 35.24 -6.66
CA ASN A 363 17.82 34.22 -5.71
C ASN A 363 18.75 34.72 -4.60
N THR A 364 18.77 36.03 -4.36
CA THR A 364 19.64 36.65 -3.33
C THR A 364 18.84 37.46 -2.33
N THR A 365 17.93 38.29 -2.83
CA THR A 365 17.08 39.15 -2.00
C THR A 365 15.65 38.57 -1.96
N TYR A 366 15.26 38.08 -0.80
CA TYR A 366 13.96 37.50 -0.56
C TYR A 366 13.02 38.47 0.17
N LYS A 367 11.77 38.55 -0.30
CA LYS A 367 10.70 39.31 0.35
C LYS A 367 9.64 38.32 0.86
N PRO A 368 9.08 38.53 2.07
CA PRO A 368 7.97 37.71 2.55
C PRO A 368 6.79 37.75 1.58
N PHE A 369 6.22 36.60 1.27
CA PHE A 369 4.97 36.46 0.55
C PHE A 369 3.80 36.20 1.49
N GLY A 370 3.98 35.26 2.43
CA GLY A 370 3.00 34.91 3.44
C GLY A 370 3.40 33.70 4.26
N SER A 371 2.57 33.37 5.23
CA SER A 371 2.79 32.20 6.09
C SER A 371 1.47 31.59 6.53
N PHE A 372 1.50 30.30 6.92
CA PHE A 372 0.38 29.60 7.50
C PHE A 372 0.82 28.93 8.81
N THR A 373 -0.02 29.07 9.85
CA THR A 373 0.21 28.43 11.17
C THR A 373 -0.80 27.30 11.33
N PHE A 374 -0.30 26.11 11.63
CA PHE A 374 -1.14 24.93 11.83
C PHE A 374 -1.66 24.89 13.27
N ALA A 375 -2.94 24.56 13.44
CA ALA A 375 -3.49 24.24 14.73
C ALA A 375 -3.04 22.84 15.17
N GLU A 376 -2.86 22.66 16.48
CA GLU A 376 -2.65 21.32 17.04
C GLU A 376 -3.87 20.44 16.73
N ASP A 377 -3.63 19.25 16.18
CA ASP A 377 -4.67 18.28 15.88
C ASP A 377 -4.36 16.95 16.58
N ARG A 378 -5.30 16.49 17.42
CA ARG A 378 -5.18 15.24 18.20
C ARG A 378 -6.06 14.12 17.63
N ASP A 379 -6.69 14.35 16.49
CA ASP A 379 -7.51 13.33 15.85
C ASP A 379 -6.61 12.18 15.31
N LEU A 380 -7.11 10.97 15.47
CA LEU A 380 -6.43 9.77 14.97
C LEU A 380 -6.68 9.51 13.47
N GLN A 381 -7.64 10.24 12.89
CA GLN A 381 -7.90 10.13 11.45
C GLN A 381 -6.76 10.72 10.64
N VAL A 382 -6.44 10.05 9.53
CA VAL A 382 -5.47 10.57 8.56
C VAL A 382 -6.09 11.76 7.84
N LYS A 383 -5.37 12.89 7.79
CA LYS A 383 -5.82 14.12 7.13
C LYS A 383 -4.72 14.69 6.25
N PHE A 384 -5.14 15.42 5.23
CA PHE A 384 -4.30 16.27 4.40
C PHE A 384 -4.63 17.72 4.74
N VAL A 385 -3.64 18.51 5.08
CA VAL A 385 -3.82 19.90 5.51
C VAL A 385 -2.96 20.81 4.64
N GLU A 386 -3.60 21.76 3.98
CA GLU A 386 -2.93 22.74 3.12
C GLU A 386 -2.38 23.90 3.96
N GLY A 387 -1.09 24.16 3.81
CA GLY A 387 -0.44 25.39 4.29
C GLY A 387 -0.46 26.43 3.17
N LYS A 388 -1.39 27.38 3.23
CA LYS A 388 -1.69 28.29 2.14
C LYS A 388 -1.33 29.72 2.48
N ALA A 389 -0.77 30.46 1.52
CA ALA A 389 -0.61 31.91 1.55
C ALA A 389 -1.14 32.55 0.26
N GLU A 390 -1.79 33.70 0.40
CA GLU A 390 -2.40 34.45 -0.73
C GLU A 390 -2.03 35.91 -0.69
N SER A 391 -1.98 36.52 -1.87
CA SER A 391 -1.81 37.96 -2.07
C SER A 391 -3.03 38.55 -2.78
N ASP A 392 -3.48 39.72 -2.34
CA ASP A 392 -4.61 40.45 -2.93
C ASP A 392 -4.39 40.87 -4.39
N SER A 393 -3.13 40.91 -4.84
CA SER A 393 -2.75 41.26 -6.20
C SER A 393 -1.62 40.35 -6.70
N PRO A 394 -1.56 40.11 -8.03
CA PRO A 394 -0.50 39.30 -8.61
C PRO A 394 0.88 39.86 -8.31
N VAL A 395 1.76 38.98 -7.82
CA VAL A 395 3.18 39.23 -7.63
C VAL A 395 3.98 38.51 -8.70
N LYS A 396 5.21 38.97 -8.96
CA LYS A 396 6.13 38.34 -9.90
C LYS A 396 7.37 37.88 -9.18
N ALA A 397 7.76 36.64 -9.43
CA ALA A 397 9.03 36.08 -8.92
C ALA A 397 9.45 34.86 -9.76
N ARG A 398 10.72 34.54 -9.74
CA ARG A 398 11.28 33.30 -10.27
C ARG A 398 11.57 32.28 -9.16
N TYR A 399 12.00 32.73 -7.98
CA TYR A 399 12.41 31.87 -6.89
C TYR A 399 11.41 31.97 -5.73
N ILE A 400 11.08 30.83 -5.15
CA ILE A 400 10.24 30.74 -3.95
C ILE A 400 11.03 29.97 -2.89
N LYS A 401 11.32 30.63 -1.77
CA LYS A 401 11.89 29.95 -0.60
C LYS A 401 10.77 29.51 0.31
N VAL A 402 10.75 28.23 0.64
CA VAL A 402 9.80 27.59 1.56
C VAL A 402 10.55 27.20 2.83
N GLU A 403 10.04 27.63 3.97
CA GLU A 403 10.60 27.35 5.29
C GLU A 403 9.50 26.76 6.18
N VAL A 404 9.72 25.53 6.65
CA VAL A 404 8.78 24.80 7.50
C VAL A 404 9.34 24.69 8.90
N LYS A 405 8.61 25.20 9.90
CA LYS A 405 8.96 25.08 11.29
C LYS A 405 8.35 23.80 11.86
N GLY A 406 9.16 22.76 12.01
CA GLY A 406 8.76 21.50 12.64
C GLY A 406 8.48 21.66 14.13
N ILE A 407 7.72 20.73 14.72
CA ILE A 407 7.47 20.73 16.18
C ILE A 407 8.64 20.16 16.98
N GLY A 408 9.64 19.57 16.31
CA GLY A 408 10.80 18.96 16.93
C GLY A 408 10.52 17.63 17.62
N LEU A 409 9.99 17.65 18.83
CA LEU A 409 9.66 16.45 19.59
C LEU A 409 8.15 16.22 19.68
N CYS A 410 7.74 14.97 19.79
CA CYS A 410 6.36 14.62 20.08
C CYS A 410 5.93 15.26 21.41
N PRO A 411 4.75 15.91 21.44
CA PRO A 411 4.24 16.59 22.62
C PRO A 411 3.83 15.62 23.73
N ASP A 412 3.63 16.14 24.94
CA ASP A 412 3.34 15.37 26.16
C ASP A 412 2.05 14.55 26.11
N TRP A 413 1.08 14.93 25.30
CA TRP A 413 -0.16 14.18 25.07
C TRP A 413 -0.02 13.02 24.06
N HIS A 414 1.09 12.96 23.30
CA HIS A 414 1.33 11.92 22.33
C HIS A 414 2.05 10.73 22.98
N TYR A 415 1.69 9.49 22.61
CA TYR A 415 2.31 8.28 23.18
C TYR A 415 3.82 8.16 22.90
N GLY A 416 4.34 8.88 21.91
CA GLY A 416 5.77 9.01 21.60
C GLY A 416 6.42 10.23 22.23
N VAL A 417 5.90 10.73 23.37
CA VAL A 417 6.42 11.95 24.04
C VAL A 417 7.93 11.95 24.19
N GLY A 418 8.55 13.06 23.81
CA GLY A 418 10.01 13.28 23.92
C GLY A 418 10.84 12.63 22.81
N TYR A 419 10.25 11.82 21.93
CA TYR A 419 10.93 11.35 20.73
C TYR A 419 10.76 12.33 19.57
N PRO A 420 11.68 12.31 18.57
CA PRO A 420 11.56 13.15 17.38
C PRO A 420 10.24 12.92 16.65
N ALA A 421 9.53 14.00 16.38
CA ALA A 421 8.30 13.99 15.60
C ALA A 421 8.63 14.09 14.10
N TRP A 422 7.86 13.38 13.28
CA TRP A 422 7.91 13.54 11.85
C TRP A 422 6.93 14.63 11.40
N PHE A 423 7.29 15.38 10.37
CA PHE A 423 6.32 15.97 9.46
C PHE A 423 6.62 15.53 8.04
N PHE A 424 5.57 15.41 7.24
CA PHE A 424 5.65 15.07 5.83
C PHE A 424 4.96 16.13 5.01
N MET A 425 5.59 16.50 3.92
CA MET A 425 5.14 17.48 2.97
C MET A 425 5.10 16.85 1.58
N ASP A 426 4.13 17.31 0.79
CA ASP A 426 3.95 16.93 -0.60
C ASP A 426 3.64 18.19 -1.40
N GLU A 427 3.60 18.10 -2.71
CA GLU A 427 3.33 19.15 -3.69
C GLU A 427 3.28 20.60 -3.19
N VAL A 428 4.16 21.43 -3.74
CA VAL A 428 4.08 22.89 -3.66
C VAL A 428 3.45 23.43 -4.93
N SER A 429 2.25 23.95 -4.80
CA SER A 429 1.50 24.52 -5.92
C SER A 429 1.53 26.04 -5.91
N VAL A 430 1.61 26.63 -7.10
CA VAL A 430 1.66 28.09 -7.34
C VAL A 430 0.61 28.48 -8.39
N TYR A 431 -0.29 29.39 -8.06
CA TYR A 431 -1.42 29.78 -8.92
C TYR A 431 -1.52 31.28 -9.17
#